data_57bad35f74ebd71bb79fefd09ddfb9ba
#
_entry.id   57bad35f74ebd71bb79fefd09ddfb9ba
#
_cell.length_a   1.000
_cell.length_b   1.000
_cell.length_c   1.000
_cell.angle_alpha   90.00
_cell.angle_beta   90.00
_cell.angle_gamma   90.00
#
_symmetry.space_group_name_H-M   'P 1'
#
loop_
_entity.id
_entity.type
_entity.pdbx_description
1 polymer ?
#
loop_
_entity_poly.entity_id
_entity_poly.type
_entity_poly.pdbx_seq_one_letter_code
_entity_poly.pdbx_strand_id
1 'polypeptide(L)'
;MTVEFILNGAPVSVRSDHPHLLAALREELDVTSPKDGCSPQGQCGCCTVMIDGKVQISCTYAVEKAAGRVVTTLEGVDEAERTRFSDAFAACGGLQCGYCIPGIVMRAKAQIDKKGAGLQRDDMARHLGAHLCRCTGYVKVLDAIEAVAKGTPVDPALPGGIGTSGAKYEAAELTLGDRGYVD
;
A
#
# COMPACT_ATOMS: atom_id res chain seq x y z
N MET A 1 15.48 7.52 -24.49
CA MET A 1 15.89 6.15 -24.09
C MET A 1 14.78 5.53 -23.26
N THR A 2 14.68 4.20 -23.26
CA THR A 2 13.67 3.47 -22.47
C THR A 2 14.36 2.63 -21.39
N VAL A 3 13.62 2.35 -20.33
CA VAL A 3 14.03 1.48 -19.22
C VAL A 3 13.04 0.32 -19.16
N GLU A 4 13.54 -0.90 -19.21
CA GLU A 4 12.74 -2.10 -19.18
C GLU A 4 12.85 -2.78 -17.81
N PHE A 5 11.72 -3.20 -17.24
CA PHE A 5 11.64 -3.94 -15.98
C PHE A 5 10.39 -4.83 -15.94
N ILE A 6 10.27 -5.65 -14.92
CA ILE A 6 9.06 -6.47 -14.68
C ILE A 6 8.17 -5.72 -13.71
N LEU A 7 6.96 -5.37 -14.11
CA LEU A 7 5.94 -4.78 -13.25
C LEU A 7 4.81 -5.76 -13.01
N ASN A 8 4.57 -6.12 -11.76
CA ASN A 8 3.48 -7.02 -11.37
C ASN A 8 3.45 -8.35 -12.18
N GLY A 9 4.65 -8.87 -12.49
CA GLY A 9 4.82 -10.10 -13.27
C GLY A 9 4.83 -9.95 -14.78
N ALA A 10 4.58 -8.74 -15.31
CA ALA A 10 4.61 -8.46 -16.76
C ALA A 10 5.80 -7.58 -17.14
N PRO A 11 6.45 -7.83 -18.30
CA PRO A 11 7.50 -6.94 -18.81
C PRO A 11 6.89 -5.62 -19.26
N VAL A 12 7.50 -4.51 -18.86
CA VAL A 12 7.10 -3.16 -19.27
C VAL A 12 8.32 -2.35 -19.70
N SER A 13 8.09 -1.31 -20.48
CA SER A 13 9.10 -0.35 -20.91
C SER A 13 8.57 1.06 -20.69
N VAL A 14 9.35 1.90 -20.04
CA VAL A 14 9.01 3.29 -19.76
C VAL A 14 10.11 4.23 -20.27
N ARG A 15 9.78 5.49 -20.45
CA ARG A 15 10.77 6.51 -20.81
C ARG A 15 11.71 6.75 -19.62
N SER A 16 12.99 6.96 -19.94
CA SER A 16 14.03 7.22 -18.92
C SER A 16 14.05 8.65 -18.39
N ASP A 17 13.27 9.56 -18.98
CA ASP A 17 13.23 10.97 -18.61
C ASP A 17 12.25 11.32 -17.50
N HIS A 18 11.56 10.33 -16.94
CA HIS A 18 10.77 10.53 -15.73
C HIS A 18 11.68 10.89 -14.55
N PRO A 19 11.28 11.84 -13.71
CA PRO A 19 12.11 12.29 -12.59
C PRO A 19 12.37 11.20 -11.54
N HIS A 20 11.49 10.22 -11.45
CA HIS A 20 11.56 9.09 -10.51
C HIS A 20 10.57 7.98 -10.89
N LEU A 21 10.73 6.79 -10.31
CA LEU A 21 9.91 5.62 -10.60
C LEU A 21 8.41 5.87 -10.34
N LEU A 22 8.04 6.65 -9.30
CA LEU A 22 6.63 6.97 -9.03
C LEU A 22 5.97 7.67 -10.22
N ALA A 23 6.64 8.64 -10.85
CA ALA A 23 6.11 9.32 -12.03
C ALA A 23 5.90 8.34 -13.19
N ALA A 24 6.88 7.49 -13.48
CA ALA A 24 6.74 6.46 -14.52
C ALA A 24 5.55 5.50 -14.24
N LEU A 25 5.39 5.06 -12.99
CA LEU A 25 4.28 4.17 -12.61
C LEU A 25 2.93 4.85 -12.80
N ARG A 26 2.78 6.12 -12.38
CA ARG A 26 1.49 6.81 -12.38
C ARG A 26 1.13 7.41 -13.75
N GLU A 27 2.09 8.05 -14.41
CA GLU A 27 1.83 8.88 -15.60
C GLU A 27 1.91 8.08 -16.92
N GLU A 28 2.70 7.00 -16.94
CA GLU A 28 2.90 6.21 -18.16
C GLU A 28 2.28 4.81 -18.07
N LEU A 29 2.20 4.22 -16.87
CA LEU A 29 1.71 2.86 -16.66
C LEU A 29 0.36 2.78 -15.94
N ASP A 30 -0.28 3.93 -15.63
CA ASP A 30 -1.59 4.02 -14.96
C ASP A 30 -1.70 3.26 -13.63
N VAL A 31 -0.57 3.08 -12.93
CA VAL A 31 -0.55 2.43 -11.62
C VAL A 31 -0.85 3.46 -10.55
N THR A 32 -2.01 3.37 -9.91
CA THR A 32 -2.54 4.42 -9.04
C THR A 32 -2.40 4.16 -7.54
N SER A 33 -2.13 2.92 -7.11
CA SER A 33 -1.99 2.60 -5.69
C SER A 33 -0.83 3.34 -5.00
N PRO A 34 0.39 3.47 -5.59
CA PRO A 34 1.42 4.33 -5.01
C PRO A 34 1.07 5.80 -5.27
N LYS A 35 1.08 6.62 -4.21
CA LYS A 35 0.61 8.00 -4.26
C LYS A 35 1.70 8.99 -3.89
N ASP A 36 1.67 10.19 -4.49
CA ASP A 36 2.55 11.29 -4.13
C ASP A 36 1.94 12.13 -3.00
N GLY A 37 2.32 11.81 -1.77
CA GLY A 37 1.82 12.51 -0.58
C GLY A 37 2.75 13.58 -0.02
N CYS A 38 3.95 13.74 -0.56
CA CYS A 38 4.94 14.71 -0.07
C CYS A 38 5.68 15.49 -1.18
N SER A 39 5.20 15.44 -2.41
CA SER A 39 5.61 16.24 -3.59
C SER A 39 7.08 16.22 -3.97
N PRO A 40 7.66 15.19 -4.41
CA PRO A 40 8.16 13.98 -3.79
C PRO A 40 9.37 14.27 -2.92
N GLN A 41 9.29 13.97 -1.61
CA GLN A 41 10.38 14.22 -0.65
C GLN A 41 10.86 12.94 0.07
N GLY A 42 10.29 11.77 -0.26
CA GLY A 42 10.66 10.50 0.35
C GLY A 42 10.25 10.34 1.81
N GLN A 43 9.32 11.16 2.33
CA GLN A 43 9.02 11.25 3.76
C GLN A 43 7.71 10.58 4.17
N CYS A 44 6.69 10.57 3.29
CA CYS A 44 5.34 10.19 3.69
C CYS A 44 5.03 8.69 3.58
N GLY A 45 5.83 7.93 2.85
CA GLY A 45 5.61 6.49 2.64
C GLY A 45 4.42 6.11 1.73
N CYS A 46 3.63 7.07 1.23
CA CYS A 46 2.45 6.78 0.40
C CYS A 46 2.79 6.13 -0.95
N CYS A 47 4.01 6.32 -1.44
CA CYS A 47 4.51 5.76 -2.69
C CYS A 47 5.31 4.46 -2.51
N THR A 48 5.11 3.76 -1.41
CA THR A 48 5.81 2.50 -1.11
C THR A 48 5.46 1.41 -2.12
N VAL A 49 6.50 0.80 -2.70
CA VAL A 49 6.42 -0.37 -3.58
C VAL A 49 7.42 -1.42 -3.11
N MET A 50 7.43 -2.60 -3.69
CA MET A 50 8.52 -3.57 -3.52
C MET A 50 9.35 -3.64 -4.80
N ILE A 51 10.68 -3.68 -4.64
CA ILE A 51 11.63 -3.92 -5.73
C ILE A 51 12.49 -5.11 -5.31
N ASP A 52 12.46 -6.18 -6.10
CA ASP A 52 13.09 -7.45 -5.79
C ASP A 52 12.72 -7.95 -4.36
N GLY A 53 11.44 -7.84 -4.01
CA GLY A 53 10.90 -8.24 -2.71
C GLY A 53 11.27 -7.33 -1.53
N LYS A 54 11.95 -6.18 -1.78
CA LYS A 54 12.34 -5.23 -0.74
C LYS A 54 11.53 -3.95 -0.86
N VAL A 55 11.07 -3.45 0.28
CA VAL A 55 10.32 -2.17 0.34
C VAL A 55 11.20 -1.01 -0.11
N GLN A 56 10.68 -0.19 -1.03
CA GLN A 56 11.31 1.00 -1.57
C GLN A 56 10.31 2.17 -1.63
N ILE A 57 10.83 3.39 -1.56
CA ILE A 57 10.07 4.63 -1.73
C ILE A 57 10.25 5.06 -3.20
N SER A 58 9.21 4.86 -4.02
CA SER A 58 9.32 5.04 -5.47
C SER A 58 9.54 6.48 -5.91
N CYS A 59 9.12 7.48 -5.13
CA CYS A 59 9.32 8.89 -5.45
C CYS A 59 10.78 9.39 -5.31
N THR A 60 11.65 8.60 -4.68
CA THR A 60 13.11 8.87 -4.59
C THR A 60 13.94 7.82 -5.30
N TYR A 61 13.29 6.90 -6.00
CA TYR A 61 13.96 5.84 -6.75
C TYR A 61 14.12 6.27 -8.22
N ALA A 62 15.36 6.40 -8.68
CA ALA A 62 15.65 6.77 -10.06
C ALA A 62 15.14 5.67 -11.02
N VAL A 63 14.50 6.07 -12.12
CA VAL A 63 13.87 5.14 -13.08
C VAL A 63 14.89 4.15 -13.64
N GLU A 64 16.10 4.62 -13.95
CA GLU A 64 17.16 3.79 -14.54
C GLU A 64 17.60 2.65 -13.61
N LYS A 65 17.45 2.83 -12.29
CA LYS A 65 17.78 1.77 -11.32
C LYS A 65 16.74 0.63 -11.32
N ALA A 66 15.59 0.84 -11.94
CA ALA A 66 14.58 -0.20 -12.10
C ALA A 66 14.91 -1.17 -13.26
N ALA A 67 15.87 -0.83 -14.12
CA ALA A 67 16.27 -1.66 -15.26
C ALA A 67 16.53 -3.13 -14.83
N GLY A 68 15.82 -4.07 -15.45
CA GLY A 68 15.92 -5.50 -15.19
C GLY A 68 15.42 -5.95 -13.81
N ARG A 69 14.82 -5.08 -13.00
CA ARG A 69 14.30 -5.40 -11.67
C ARG A 69 12.86 -5.89 -11.73
N VAL A 70 12.43 -6.51 -10.64
CA VAL A 70 11.03 -6.88 -10.42
C VAL A 70 10.39 -5.86 -9.49
N VAL A 71 9.48 -5.07 -10.02
CA VAL A 71 8.70 -4.06 -9.28
C VAL A 71 7.32 -4.63 -9.00
N THR A 72 6.92 -4.62 -7.74
CA THR A 72 5.57 -5.05 -7.32
C THR A 72 4.88 -3.88 -6.61
N THR A 73 3.71 -3.52 -7.10
CA THR A 73 2.80 -2.55 -6.50
C THR A 73 1.62 -3.29 -5.87
N LEU A 74 0.69 -2.59 -5.24
CA LEU A 74 -0.46 -3.25 -4.61
C LEU A 74 -1.35 -3.96 -5.63
N GLU A 75 -1.42 -3.47 -6.86
CA GLU A 75 -2.14 -4.11 -7.96
C GLU A 75 -1.57 -5.49 -8.33
N GLY A 76 -0.29 -5.73 -8.08
CA GLY A 76 0.41 -6.99 -8.35
C GLY A 76 0.42 -7.96 -7.16
N VAL A 77 -0.19 -7.61 -6.04
CA VAL A 77 -0.37 -8.52 -4.91
C VAL A 77 -1.50 -9.50 -5.22
N ASP A 78 -1.35 -10.76 -4.80
CA ASP A 78 -2.35 -11.81 -4.96
C ASP A 78 -3.74 -11.34 -4.49
N GLU A 79 -4.78 -11.67 -5.25
CA GLU A 79 -6.14 -11.19 -5.00
C GLU A 79 -6.69 -11.62 -3.64
N ALA A 80 -6.42 -12.86 -3.22
CA ALA A 80 -6.86 -13.35 -1.91
C ALA A 80 -6.17 -12.58 -0.78
N GLU A 81 -4.93 -12.17 -0.97
CA GLU A 81 -4.19 -11.37 -0.01
C GLU A 81 -4.69 -9.91 0.02
N ARG A 82 -4.95 -9.32 -1.16
CA ARG A 82 -5.58 -7.99 -1.27
C ARG A 82 -6.93 -7.97 -0.55
N THR A 83 -7.75 -8.97 -0.75
CA THR A 83 -9.05 -9.13 -0.08
C THR A 83 -8.88 -9.20 1.43
N ARG A 84 -7.95 -10.01 1.93
CA ARG A 84 -7.68 -10.10 3.39
C ARG A 84 -7.29 -8.75 4.00
N PHE A 85 -6.46 -7.96 3.31
CA PHE A 85 -6.14 -6.60 3.76
C PHE A 85 -7.35 -5.70 3.74
N SER A 86 -8.11 -5.70 2.64
CA SER A 86 -9.33 -4.90 2.48
C SER A 86 -10.33 -5.18 3.61
N ASP A 87 -10.64 -6.45 3.83
CA ASP A 87 -11.60 -6.89 4.86
C ASP A 87 -11.13 -6.50 6.27
N ALA A 88 -9.84 -6.72 6.58
CA ALA A 88 -9.30 -6.37 7.88
C ALA A 88 -9.34 -4.86 8.14
N PHE A 89 -8.97 -4.04 7.14
CA PHE A 89 -9.00 -2.59 7.27
C PHE A 89 -10.44 -2.06 7.40
N ALA A 90 -11.39 -2.65 6.67
CA ALA A 90 -12.81 -2.32 6.78
C ALA A 90 -13.36 -2.69 8.16
N ALA A 91 -13.16 -3.94 8.60
CA ALA A 91 -13.71 -4.46 9.86
C ALA A 91 -13.10 -3.77 11.10
N CYS A 92 -11.79 -3.50 11.10
CA CYS A 92 -11.12 -2.81 12.19
C CYS A 92 -11.32 -1.29 12.16
N GLY A 93 -11.88 -0.73 11.08
CA GLY A 93 -11.95 0.73 10.89
C GLY A 93 -10.57 1.35 10.72
N GLY A 94 -9.62 0.63 10.10
CA GLY A 94 -8.23 1.02 9.91
C GLY A 94 -8.01 2.07 8.81
N LEU A 95 -9.06 2.71 8.30
CA LEU A 95 -8.99 3.67 7.22
C LEU A 95 -9.97 4.83 7.41
N GLN A 96 -9.58 6.00 6.91
CA GLN A 96 -10.46 7.18 6.84
C GLN A 96 -10.48 7.71 5.41
N CYS A 97 -9.57 8.61 5.01
CA CYS A 97 -9.49 9.05 3.62
C CYS A 97 -8.90 7.99 2.68
N GLY A 98 -8.12 7.04 3.19
CA GLY A 98 -7.53 5.95 2.42
C GLY A 98 -6.20 6.29 1.71
N TYR A 99 -5.83 7.56 1.60
CA TYR A 99 -4.70 8.01 0.77
C TYR A 99 -3.36 7.33 1.11
N CYS A 100 -3.04 7.16 2.39
CA CYS A 100 -1.80 6.52 2.85
C CYS A 100 -1.88 4.98 2.91
N ILE A 101 -3.09 4.41 2.85
CA ILE A 101 -3.30 2.99 3.16
C ILE A 101 -2.60 2.06 2.17
N PRO A 102 -2.64 2.26 0.84
CA PRO A 102 -1.93 1.38 -0.10
C PRO A 102 -0.43 1.27 0.22
N GLY A 103 0.24 2.37 0.52
CA GLY A 103 1.64 2.36 0.93
C GLY A 103 1.87 1.63 2.26
N ILE A 104 0.96 1.79 3.22
CA ILE A 104 1.00 1.07 4.50
C ILE A 104 0.79 -0.43 4.28
N VAL A 105 -0.14 -0.84 3.42
CA VAL A 105 -0.37 -2.26 3.08
C VAL A 105 0.88 -2.88 2.47
N MET A 106 1.53 -2.22 1.52
CA MET A 106 2.79 -2.71 0.93
C MET A 106 3.90 -2.88 1.98
N ARG A 107 3.99 -1.95 2.94
CA ARG A 107 4.92 -2.06 4.06
C ARG A 107 4.56 -3.24 4.98
N ALA A 108 3.28 -3.37 5.32
CA ALA A 108 2.78 -4.44 6.17
C ALA A 108 2.99 -5.81 5.53
N LYS A 109 2.64 -5.95 4.25
CA LYS A 109 2.87 -7.17 3.47
C LYS A 109 4.33 -7.63 3.56
N ALA A 110 5.28 -6.74 3.28
CA ALA A 110 6.69 -7.09 3.34
C ALA A 110 7.14 -7.55 4.75
N GLN A 111 6.54 -7.04 5.82
CA GLN A 111 6.82 -7.51 7.18
C GLN A 111 6.13 -8.84 7.50
N ILE A 112 4.91 -9.04 7.01
CA ILE A 112 4.16 -10.29 7.16
C ILE A 112 4.84 -11.40 6.37
N ASP A 113 5.27 -11.17 5.13
CA ASP A 113 6.02 -12.14 4.33
C ASP A 113 7.29 -12.61 5.04
N LYS A 114 7.94 -11.71 5.78
CA LYS A 114 9.18 -12.01 6.50
C LYS A 114 8.95 -12.71 7.84
N LYS A 115 7.90 -12.37 8.60
CA LYS A 115 7.70 -12.79 9.99
C LYS A 115 6.45 -13.65 10.21
N GLY A 116 5.50 -13.65 9.28
CA GLY A 116 4.22 -14.33 9.41
C GLY A 116 3.47 -13.90 10.67
N ALA A 117 2.82 -14.86 11.32
CA ALA A 117 2.11 -14.64 12.59
C ALA A 117 3.02 -14.20 13.76
N GLY A 118 4.34 -14.29 13.60
CA GLY A 118 5.34 -13.80 14.56
C GLY A 118 5.56 -12.28 14.51
N LEU A 119 4.92 -11.55 13.60
CA LEU A 119 5.03 -10.09 13.54
C LEU A 119 4.45 -9.46 14.80
N GLN A 120 5.31 -8.79 15.56
CA GLN A 120 4.89 -8.11 16.78
C GLN A 120 4.34 -6.71 16.46
N ARG A 121 3.29 -6.30 17.17
CA ARG A 121 2.64 -4.99 17.02
C ARG A 121 3.63 -3.83 17.12
N ASP A 122 4.52 -3.86 18.11
CA ASP A 122 5.52 -2.81 18.32
C ASP A 122 6.55 -2.74 17.18
N ASP A 123 6.89 -3.89 16.60
CA ASP A 123 7.75 -3.91 15.41
C ASP A 123 7.06 -3.23 14.24
N MET A 124 5.79 -3.56 14.01
CA MET A 124 5.03 -2.93 12.93
C MET A 124 4.85 -1.43 13.18
N ALA A 125 4.57 -1.01 14.41
CA ALA A 125 4.46 0.40 14.77
C ALA A 125 5.75 1.18 14.44
N ARG A 126 6.92 0.62 14.72
CA ARG A 126 8.21 1.22 14.32
C ARG A 126 8.34 1.35 12.80
N HIS A 127 7.91 0.36 12.03
CA HIS A 127 7.92 0.42 10.57
C HIS A 127 6.95 1.47 10.02
N LEU A 128 5.83 1.72 10.72
CA LEU A 128 4.88 2.78 10.35
C LEU A 128 5.39 4.21 10.67
N GLY A 129 6.45 4.35 11.44
CA GLY A 129 7.11 5.64 11.65
C GLY A 129 7.60 6.31 10.36
N ALA A 130 7.77 5.54 9.27
CA ALA A 130 8.09 6.04 7.94
C ALA A 130 6.84 6.33 7.07
N HIS A 131 5.63 6.26 7.64
CA HIS A 131 4.37 6.53 6.95
C HIS A 131 3.60 7.64 7.65
N LEU A 132 3.29 8.71 6.92
CA LEU A 132 2.48 9.81 7.43
C LEU A 132 1.01 9.58 7.11
N CYS A 133 0.19 9.63 8.16
CA CYS A 133 -1.26 9.61 8.05
C CYS A 133 -1.84 10.89 8.64
N ARG A 134 -2.46 11.72 7.82
CA ARG A 134 -3.08 12.99 8.27
C ARG A 134 -4.33 12.75 9.13
N CYS A 135 -4.99 11.61 8.93
CA CYS A 135 -6.18 11.21 9.70
C CYS A 135 -5.83 10.54 11.04
N THR A 136 -4.57 10.13 11.23
CA THR A 136 -3.99 9.61 12.49
C THR A 136 -4.68 8.36 13.07
N GLY A 137 -5.21 7.50 12.21
CA GLY A 137 -5.89 6.26 12.63
C GLY A 137 -4.96 5.09 12.96
N TYR A 138 -3.72 5.33 13.40
CA TYR A 138 -2.68 4.29 13.53
C TYR A 138 -3.05 3.10 14.44
N VAL A 139 -3.79 3.31 15.51
CA VAL A 139 -4.21 2.22 16.40
C VAL A 139 -5.03 1.20 15.61
N LYS A 140 -6.02 1.67 14.85
CA LYS A 140 -6.89 0.83 14.02
C LYS A 140 -6.18 0.23 12.81
N VAL A 141 -5.22 0.96 12.24
CA VAL A 141 -4.32 0.44 11.20
C VAL A 141 -3.51 -0.74 11.74
N LEU A 142 -2.95 -0.62 12.94
CA LEU A 142 -2.21 -1.71 13.57
C LEU A 142 -3.11 -2.89 13.93
N ASP A 143 -4.35 -2.66 14.38
CA ASP A 143 -5.34 -3.71 14.62
C ASP A 143 -5.61 -4.52 13.33
N ALA A 144 -5.81 -3.82 12.21
CA ALA A 144 -6.04 -4.45 10.90
C ALA A 144 -4.82 -5.28 10.44
N ILE A 145 -3.61 -4.72 10.53
CA ILE A 145 -2.38 -5.43 10.13
C ILE A 145 -2.16 -6.67 11.01
N GLU A 146 -2.42 -6.57 12.30
CA GLU A 146 -2.30 -7.69 13.23
C GLU A 146 -3.32 -8.81 12.91
N ALA A 147 -4.56 -8.45 12.56
CA ALA A 147 -5.57 -9.42 12.12
C ALA A 147 -5.10 -10.18 10.86
N VAL A 148 -4.55 -9.47 9.86
CA VAL A 148 -3.99 -10.10 8.65
C VAL A 148 -2.82 -11.01 9.00
N ALA A 149 -1.86 -10.54 9.81
CA ALA A 149 -0.67 -11.31 10.17
C ALA A 149 -1.00 -12.60 10.91
N LYS A 150 -2.01 -12.57 11.79
CA LYS A 150 -2.47 -13.72 12.59
C LYS A 150 -3.46 -14.61 11.84
N GLY A 151 -3.93 -14.20 10.67
CA GLY A 151 -5.02 -14.89 9.96
C GLY A 151 -6.34 -14.89 10.74
N THR A 152 -6.57 -13.87 11.57
CA THR A 152 -7.80 -13.75 12.36
C THR A 152 -8.98 -13.50 11.42
N PRO A 153 -10.04 -14.32 11.46
CA PRO A 153 -11.25 -14.05 10.69
C PRO A 153 -11.86 -12.70 11.07
N VAL A 154 -12.21 -11.91 10.09
CA VAL A 154 -12.88 -10.61 10.26
C VAL A 154 -14.16 -10.59 9.44
N ASP A 155 -15.16 -9.86 9.90
CA ASP A 155 -16.40 -9.62 9.14
C ASP A 155 -16.44 -8.15 8.72
N PRO A 156 -16.20 -7.83 7.45
CA PRO A 156 -16.28 -6.47 6.93
C PRO A 156 -17.74 -6.00 6.79
N ALA A 157 -18.71 -6.90 6.76
CA ALA A 157 -20.12 -6.59 6.59
C ALA A 157 -20.77 -6.29 7.96
N LEU A 158 -20.36 -5.19 8.59
CA LEU A 158 -20.97 -4.77 9.85
C LEU A 158 -22.35 -4.15 9.59
N PRO A 159 -23.43 -4.68 10.20
CA PRO A 159 -24.74 -4.09 10.04
C PRO A 159 -24.74 -2.67 10.66
N GLY A 160 -25.16 -1.70 9.86
CA GLY A 160 -25.38 -0.34 10.35
C GLY A 160 -26.57 -0.31 11.31
N GLY A 161 -26.45 0.44 12.40
CA GLY A 161 -27.51 0.67 13.37
C GLY A 161 -27.07 1.64 14.46
N ILE A 162 -28.01 2.12 15.27
CA ILE A 162 -27.69 3.00 16.39
C ILE A 162 -26.83 2.23 17.39
N GLY A 163 -25.65 2.76 17.71
CA GLY A 163 -24.69 2.13 18.63
C GLY A 163 -23.80 1.04 18.03
N THR A 164 -23.85 0.81 16.71
CA THR A 164 -22.95 -0.10 15.99
C THR A 164 -21.95 0.66 15.11
N SER A 165 -20.81 0.03 14.84
CA SER A 165 -19.84 0.54 13.87
C SER A 165 -20.06 -0.17 12.54
N GLY A 166 -20.52 0.53 11.51
CA GLY A 166 -20.59 0.02 10.15
C GLY A 166 -19.23 0.11 9.44
N ALA A 167 -19.03 -0.73 8.43
CA ALA A 167 -17.87 -0.57 7.54
C ALA A 167 -17.93 0.77 6.82
N LYS A 168 -16.74 1.35 6.59
CA LYS A 168 -16.66 2.60 5.82
C LYS A 168 -17.10 2.36 4.38
N TYR A 169 -17.86 3.32 3.85
CA TYR A 169 -18.20 3.36 2.43
C TYR A 169 -16.93 3.33 1.55
N GLU A 170 -16.96 2.53 0.49
CA GLU A 170 -15.81 2.30 -0.40
C GLU A 170 -14.53 1.82 0.32
N ALA A 171 -14.67 1.02 1.38
CA ALA A 171 -13.52 0.59 2.17
C ALA A 171 -12.51 -0.23 1.35
N ALA A 172 -12.98 -1.05 0.41
CA ALA A 172 -12.12 -1.86 -0.46
C ALA A 172 -11.29 -0.95 -1.38
N GLU A 173 -11.94 -0.06 -2.12
CA GLU A 173 -11.32 0.85 -3.07
C GLU A 173 -10.31 1.78 -2.37
N LEU A 174 -10.64 2.24 -1.16
CA LEU A 174 -9.75 3.06 -0.34
C LEU A 174 -8.53 2.28 0.14
N THR A 175 -8.70 1.02 0.53
CA THR A 175 -7.61 0.18 1.02
C THR A 175 -6.67 -0.22 -0.12
N LEU A 176 -7.23 -0.56 -1.27
CA LEU A 176 -6.48 -1.06 -2.42
C LEU A 176 -5.91 0.04 -3.31
N GLY A 177 -6.33 1.29 -3.10
CA GLY A 177 -5.83 2.44 -3.85
C GLY A 177 -6.55 2.70 -5.17
N ASP A 178 -7.66 2.00 -5.40
CA ASP A 178 -8.47 2.10 -6.63
C ASP A 178 -9.31 3.39 -6.67
N ARG A 179 -9.51 4.03 -5.51
CA ARG A 179 -10.22 5.31 -5.46
C ARG A 179 -9.39 6.43 -6.09
N GLY A 180 -10.01 7.14 -7.04
CA GLY A 180 -9.48 8.40 -7.57
C GLY A 180 -9.55 9.51 -6.51
N TYR A 181 -8.48 10.29 -6.39
CA TYR A 181 -8.46 11.55 -5.65
C TYR A 181 -8.35 12.68 -6.67
N VAL A 182 -8.92 13.83 -6.34
CA VAL A 182 -8.73 15.04 -7.15
C VAL A 182 -7.32 15.55 -6.89
N ASP A 183 -6.50 15.55 -7.93
CA ASP A 183 -5.13 16.06 -7.92
C ASP A 183 -5.12 17.55 -8.30
#